data_5e5d3bcbc3cfc2ede0d6caaf375f840c
#
_entry.id   5e5d3bcbc3cfc2ede0d6caaf375f840c
#
_cell.length_a   1.000
_cell.length_b   1.000
_cell.length_c   1.000
_cell.angle_alpha   90.00
_cell.angle_beta   90.00
_cell.angle_gamma   90.00
#
_symmetry.space_group_name_H-M   'P 1'
#
loop_
_entity.id
_entity.type
_entity.pdbx_description
1 polymer ?
#
loop_
_entity_poly.entity_id
_entity_poly.type
_entity_poly.pdbx_seq_one_letter_code
_entity_poly.pdbx_strand_id
1 'polypeptide(L)'
;MGTPNPADGAAPRRGRASGWARRALAACGLALVLVLAYLFGCEPRYRGTLVVRPPRPLVFAHRGFGDHAPDNSLYAVERALTAGLDGVDVDGQLTRDSELVIFHDLSVDRLTADTGHVRDKTAAQMLALDLGPKYDPRLRGANVHTFEDFVRDVKGRGILMVELKVPGLAASGIERRAVEIIQRYAAHDYVVLSSFNPVVLYRVKRLDPKVRTALIFMDTNWNPELIAEIKPGDVVNLPWPLRQEFIRRAIRKIVRPDLLSINHQVDEAVLDRLIAKGWPVFIWTPDEENALRRALAKRPYGVISDQPIRAQQLRDQ
;
A
#
# COMPACT_ATOMS: atom_id res chain seq x y z
N MET A 1 -38.89 22.18 -83.10
CA MET A 1 -38.41 22.80 -81.85
C MET A 1 -39.03 22.06 -80.69
N GLY A 2 -38.30 21.15 -80.08
CA GLY A 2 -38.72 20.41 -78.92
C GLY A 2 -37.64 20.58 -77.82
N THR A 3 -38.04 21.19 -76.71
CA THR A 3 -37.20 21.44 -75.55
C THR A 3 -36.94 20.14 -74.77
N PRO A 4 -35.72 19.87 -74.28
CA PRO A 4 -35.49 18.70 -73.46
C PRO A 4 -35.94 18.95 -72.02
N ASN A 5 -36.54 17.93 -71.45
CA ASN A 5 -37.01 17.84 -70.04
C ASN A 5 -35.83 17.54 -69.09
N PRO A 6 -35.58 18.36 -68.07
CA PRO A 6 -34.55 18.08 -67.08
C PRO A 6 -35.16 17.45 -65.84
N ALA A 7 -35.25 16.16 -65.78
CA ALA A 7 -35.53 15.45 -64.52
C ALA A 7 -35.04 14.02 -64.55
N ASP A 8 -33.70 13.84 -64.37
CA ASP A 8 -33.15 12.59 -63.87
C ASP A 8 -32.28 12.94 -62.66
N GLY A 9 -32.96 13.13 -61.53
CA GLY A 9 -32.38 13.28 -60.25
C GLY A 9 -31.92 11.93 -59.70
N ALA A 10 -30.65 11.60 -59.85
CA ALA A 10 -30.06 10.41 -59.20
C ALA A 10 -30.16 10.54 -57.66
N ALA A 11 -31.01 9.72 -57.06
CA ALA A 11 -31.14 9.63 -55.60
C ALA A 11 -29.80 9.26 -54.97
N PRO A 12 -29.39 9.87 -53.85
CA PRO A 12 -28.13 9.58 -53.19
C PRO A 12 -28.15 8.14 -52.69
N ARG A 13 -27.14 7.35 -53.05
CA ARG A 13 -26.90 5.99 -52.53
C ARG A 13 -26.57 6.05 -51.05
N ARG A 14 -27.60 6.15 -50.21
CA ARG A 14 -27.52 5.92 -48.74
C ARG A 14 -27.52 4.41 -48.50
N GLY A 15 -26.42 3.83 -48.00
CA GLY A 15 -26.73 2.51 -47.51
C GLY A 15 -25.62 1.54 -47.11
N ARG A 16 -24.38 1.64 -47.61
CA ARG A 16 -23.37 0.62 -47.22
C ARG A 16 -22.45 1.06 -46.09
N ALA A 17 -22.07 2.33 -45.98
CA ALA A 17 -21.22 2.85 -44.91
C ALA A 17 -21.90 2.82 -43.53
N SER A 18 -23.24 2.98 -43.45
CA SER A 18 -23.99 3.01 -42.19
C SER A 18 -24.08 1.64 -41.50
N GLY A 19 -24.12 0.55 -42.25
CA GLY A 19 -24.20 -0.80 -41.68
C GLY A 19 -22.90 -1.27 -41.03
N TRP A 20 -21.77 -0.95 -41.66
CA TRP A 20 -20.45 -1.27 -41.11
C TRP A 20 -20.15 -0.42 -39.87
N ALA A 21 -20.42 0.88 -39.88
CA ALA A 21 -20.25 1.77 -38.74
C ALA A 21 -21.10 1.31 -37.52
N ARG A 22 -22.36 0.90 -37.72
CA ARG A 22 -23.21 0.36 -36.66
C ARG A 22 -22.67 -0.92 -36.08
N ARG A 23 -22.16 -1.84 -36.91
CA ARG A 23 -21.53 -3.10 -36.44
C ARG A 23 -20.25 -2.83 -35.66
N ALA A 24 -19.41 -1.89 -36.11
CA ALA A 24 -18.20 -1.49 -35.41
C ALA A 24 -18.52 -0.86 -34.02
N LEU A 25 -19.52 0.04 -33.97
CA LEU A 25 -19.98 0.61 -32.70
C LEU A 25 -20.55 -0.43 -31.74
N ALA A 26 -21.32 -1.39 -32.24
CA ALA A 26 -21.87 -2.48 -31.43
C ALA A 26 -20.73 -3.39 -30.90
N ALA A 27 -19.74 -3.71 -31.72
CA ALA A 27 -18.56 -4.48 -31.28
C ALA A 27 -17.73 -3.73 -30.24
N CYS A 28 -17.50 -2.43 -30.41
CA CYS A 28 -16.82 -1.59 -29.42
C CYS A 28 -17.62 -1.50 -28.12
N GLY A 29 -18.95 -1.35 -28.19
CA GLY A 29 -19.84 -1.35 -27.03
C GLY A 29 -19.78 -2.67 -26.26
N LEU A 30 -19.86 -3.82 -26.97
CA LEU A 30 -19.73 -5.14 -26.37
C LEU A 30 -18.35 -5.33 -25.71
N ALA A 31 -17.28 -4.93 -26.41
CA ALA A 31 -15.92 -5.01 -25.85
C ALA A 31 -15.78 -4.18 -24.58
N LEU A 32 -16.33 -2.95 -24.57
CA LEU A 32 -16.36 -2.11 -23.37
C LEU A 32 -17.11 -2.78 -22.21
N VAL A 33 -18.29 -3.33 -22.48
CA VAL A 33 -19.08 -4.07 -21.45
C VAL A 33 -18.30 -5.24 -20.91
N LEU A 34 -17.63 -6.03 -21.75
CA LEU A 34 -16.81 -7.17 -21.31
C LEU A 34 -15.61 -6.71 -20.47
N VAL A 35 -14.95 -5.60 -20.85
CA VAL A 35 -13.85 -5.02 -20.07
C VAL A 35 -14.37 -4.54 -18.70
N LEU A 36 -15.49 -3.83 -18.65
CA LEU A 36 -16.07 -3.37 -17.40
C LEU A 36 -16.51 -4.56 -16.52
N ALA A 37 -17.17 -5.57 -17.10
CA ALA A 37 -17.54 -6.78 -16.40
C ALA A 37 -16.30 -7.52 -15.86
N TYR A 38 -15.24 -7.60 -16.64
CA TYR A 38 -13.96 -8.16 -16.16
C TYR A 38 -13.37 -7.33 -15.02
N LEU A 39 -13.26 -6.01 -15.17
CA LEU A 39 -12.63 -5.14 -14.16
C LEU A 39 -13.40 -5.15 -12.84
N PHE A 40 -14.71 -5.03 -12.87
CA PHE A 40 -15.55 -4.81 -11.68
C PHE A 40 -16.31 -6.05 -11.20
N GLY A 41 -16.51 -7.06 -12.05
CA GLY A 41 -17.41 -8.17 -11.78
C GLY A 41 -16.92 -9.15 -10.70
N CYS A 42 -15.77 -9.76 -10.88
CA CYS A 42 -15.30 -10.83 -10.01
C CYS A 42 -13.92 -10.55 -9.39
N GLU A 43 -13.70 -11.07 -8.18
CA GLU A 43 -12.38 -11.06 -7.56
C GLU A 43 -11.41 -11.98 -8.31
N PRO A 44 -10.24 -11.49 -8.76
CA PRO A 44 -9.25 -12.34 -9.39
C PRO A 44 -8.64 -13.32 -8.39
N ARG A 45 -8.29 -14.51 -8.85
CA ARG A 45 -7.39 -15.36 -8.08
C ARG A 45 -5.98 -14.76 -8.10
N TYR A 46 -5.29 -14.84 -6.97
CA TYR A 46 -3.88 -14.49 -6.91
C TYR A 46 -3.07 -15.43 -7.81
N ARG A 47 -2.15 -14.87 -8.58
CA ARG A 47 -1.26 -15.60 -9.52
C ARG A 47 0.18 -15.13 -9.44
N GLY A 48 0.53 -14.33 -8.42
CA GLY A 48 1.89 -13.86 -8.23
C GLY A 48 2.83 -14.99 -7.80
N THR A 49 4.09 -14.85 -8.14
CA THR A 49 5.15 -15.83 -7.85
C THR A 49 6.25 -15.28 -6.96
N LEU A 50 6.24 -13.96 -6.69
CA LEU A 50 7.29 -13.31 -5.88
C LEU A 50 7.13 -13.57 -4.36
N VAL A 51 5.99 -14.10 -3.93
CA VAL A 51 5.68 -14.32 -2.52
C VAL A 51 5.32 -15.77 -2.31
N VAL A 52 6.11 -16.45 -1.48
CA VAL A 52 5.87 -17.85 -1.07
C VAL A 52 5.11 -17.83 0.25
N ARG A 53 4.04 -18.63 0.36
CA ARG A 53 3.25 -18.70 1.58
C ARG A 53 4.07 -19.33 2.71
N PRO A 54 4.22 -18.65 3.86
CA PRO A 54 4.94 -19.20 5.00
C PRO A 54 4.13 -20.34 5.65
N PRO A 55 4.77 -21.25 6.39
CA PRO A 55 4.10 -22.36 7.08
C PRO A 55 3.13 -21.89 8.17
N ARG A 56 3.37 -20.73 8.74
CA ARG A 56 2.54 -20.05 9.75
C ARG A 56 2.44 -18.55 9.42
N PRO A 57 1.42 -17.83 9.91
CA PRO A 57 1.33 -16.38 9.71
C PRO A 57 2.58 -15.67 10.21
N LEU A 58 3.12 -14.74 9.42
CA LEU A 58 4.21 -13.87 9.86
C LEU A 58 3.69 -12.86 10.89
N VAL A 59 4.56 -12.42 11.79
CA VAL A 59 4.27 -11.36 12.75
C VAL A 59 5.23 -10.20 12.51
N PHE A 60 4.69 -9.06 12.12
CA PHE A 60 5.43 -7.83 11.92
C PHE A 60 5.13 -6.83 13.02
N ALA A 61 6.16 -6.13 13.44
CA ALA A 61 6.03 -5.01 14.35
C ALA A 61 5.64 -3.75 13.58
N HIS A 62 4.52 -3.15 13.94
CA HIS A 62 4.05 -1.89 13.38
C HIS A 62 5.00 -0.75 13.80
N ARG A 63 5.37 0.13 12.88
CA ARG A 63 6.31 1.25 13.08
C ARG A 63 7.64 0.87 13.74
N GLY A 64 8.10 -0.36 13.51
CA GLY A 64 9.37 -0.87 14.03
C GLY A 64 9.25 -1.73 15.28
N PHE A 65 8.48 -1.37 16.31
CA PHE A 65 8.22 -2.20 17.49
C PHE A 65 6.90 -1.88 18.22
N GLY A 66 5.97 -1.22 17.52
CA GLY A 66 4.69 -0.82 18.10
C GLY A 66 4.86 0.07 19.33
N ASP A 67 4.07 -0.18 20.37
CA ASP A 67 4.08 0.61 21.61
C ASP A 67 5.36 0.41 22.48
N HIS A 68 6.29 -0.43 22.05
CA HIS A 68 7.45 -0.85 22.87
C HIS A 68 8.74 -0.05 22.61
N ALA A 69 8.74 0.85 21.63
CA ALA A 69 9.89 1.69 21.26
C ALA A 69 9.46 2.92 20.45
N PRO A 70 10.32 3.94 20.28
CA PRO A 70 10.02 5.09 19.45
C PRO A 70 9.67 4.69 18.01
N ASP A 71 8.51 5.17 17.51
CA ASP A 71 8.02 4.89 16.16
C ASP A 71 9.11 5.09 15.10
N ASN A 72 9.23 4.15 14.15
CA ASN A 72 10.04 4.33 12.96
C ASN A 72 11.54 4.62 13.22
N SER A 73 12.08 4.11 14.32
CA SER A 73 13.50 4.23 14.65
C SER A 73 14.25 2.92 14.40
N LEU A 74 15.55 2.98 14.08
CA LEU A 74 16.41 1.79 14.06
C LEU A 74 16.49 1.13 15.44
N TYR A 75 16.36 1.92 16.52
CA TYR A 75 16.27 1.40 17.87
C TYR A 75 15.05 0.45 18.04
N ALA A 76 13.89 0.81 17.48
CA ALA A 76 12.71 -0.04 17.48
C ALA A 76 12.92 -1.32 16.65
N VAL A 77 13.47 -1.18 15.45
CA VAL A 77 13.74 -2.30 14.53
C VAL A 77 14.71 -3.31 15.18
N GLU A 78 15.79 -2.83 15.78
CA GLU A 78 16.76 -3.68 16.48
C GLU A 78 16.09 -4.52 17.56
N ARG A 79 15.21 -3.92 18.37
CA ARG A 79 14.48 -4.62 19.43
C ARG A 79 13.50 -5.65 18.86
N ALA A 80 12.80 -5.31 17.79
CA ALA A 80 11.83 -6.21 17.12
C ALA A 80 12.54 -7.45 16.57
N LEU A 81 13.63 -7.26 15.84
CA LEU A 81 14.40 -8.36 15.25
C LEU A 81 15.12 -9.21 16.31
N THR A 82 15.64 -8.57 17.38
CA THR A 82 16.23 -9.29 18.52
C THR A 82 15.19 -10.12 19.27
N ALA A 83 13.93 -9.67 19.33
CA ALA A 83 12.83 -10.45 19.89
C ALA A 83 12.38 -11.62 18.99
N GLY A 84 12.99 -11.80 17.81
CA GLY A 84 12.69 -12.89 16.88
C GLY A 84 11.40 -12.71 16.08
N LEU A 85 10.97 -11.47 15.87
CA LEU A 85 9.84 -11.16 14.97
C LEU A 85 10.25 -11.39 13.50
N ASP A 86 9.28 -11.76 12.67
CA ASP A 86 9.52 -12.11 11.26
C ASP A 86 9.84 -10.88 10.38
N GLY A 87 9.47 -9.68 10.84
CA GLY A 87 9.73 -8.44 10.13
C GLY A 87 9.18 -7.21 10.84
N VAL A 88 9.36 -6.08 10.20
CA VAL A 88 8.90 -4.77 10.67
C VAL A 88 8.17 -4.03 9.55
N ASP A 89 7.21 -3.20 9.94
CA ASP A 89 6.50 -2.26 9.08
C ASP A 89 6.86 -0.85 9.51
N VAL A 90 7.25 0.00 8.55
CA VAL A 90 7.70 1.37 8.77
C VAL A 90 7.21 2.30 7.66
N ASP A 91 7.32 3.62 7.87
CA ASP A 91 6.74 4.64 7.01
C ASP A 91 7.80 5.53 6.36
N GLY A 92 7.77 5.66 5.05
CA GLY A 92 8.73 6.45 4.28
C GLY A 92 8.12 7.72 3.68
N GLN A 93 8.85 8.83 3.80
CA GLN A 93 8.51 10.13 3.22
C GLN A 93 9.72 10.79 2.57
N LEU A 94 9.48 11.66 1.58
CA LEU A 94 10.54 12.48 1.00
C LEU A 94 10.73 13.78 1.78
N THR A 95 11.99 14.10 2.03
CA THR A 95 12.44 15.42 2.48
C THR A 95 12.40 16.46 1.35
N ARG A 96 12.63 17.73 1.68
CA ARG A 96 12.71 18.83 0.71
C ARG A 96 13.76 18.61 -0.38
N ASP A 97 14.89 17.98 -0.02
CA ASP A 97 16.00 17.66 -0.90
C ASP A 97 15.91 16.22 -1.49
N SER A 98 14.69 15.64 -1.46
CA SER A 98 14.34 14.36 -2.10
C SER A 98 15.06 13.14 -1.52
N GLU A 99 15.52 13.19 -0.28
CA GLU A 99 15.97 12.00 0.44
C GLU A 99 14.77 11.24 1.03
N LEU A 100 14.80 9.92 1.00
CA LEU A 100 13.77 9.05 1.56
C LEU A 100 14.14 8.73 3.02
N VAL A 101 13.42 9.35 3.95
CA VAL A 101 13.56 9.15 5.40
C VAL A 101 12.41 8.32 5.93
N ILE A 102 12.66 7.62 7.04
CA ILE A 102 11.63 6.81 7.73
C ILE A 102 11.03 7.66 8.84
N PHE A 103 9.75 8.00 8.66
CA PHE A 103 8.97 8.84 9.58
C PHE A 103 7.47 8.75 9.27
N HIS A 104 6.62 8.59 10.30
CA HIS A 104 5.17 8.36 10.09
C HIS A 104 4.40 9.63 9.75
N ASP A 105 4.43 10.63 10.64
CA ASP A 105 3.56 11.80 10.56
C ASP A 105 4.03 12.77 9.45
N LEU A 106 3.11 13.54 8.88
CA LEU A 106 3.46 14.59 7.93
C LEU A 106 4.24 15.74 8.59
N SER A 107 4.06 15.94 9.90
CA SER A 107 4.72 16.95 10.74
C SER A 107 5.59 16.24 11.79
N VAL A 108 6.70 16.85 12.18
CA VAL A 108 7.61 16.29 13.18
C VAL A 108 7.17 16.55 14.63
N ASP A 109 6.11 17.33 14.85
CA ASP A 109 5.72 17.95 16.13
C ASP A 109 5.39 16.95 17.23
N ARG A 110 4.73 15.81 16.86
CA ARG A 110 4.31 14.80 17.82
C ARG A 110 5.50 13.99 18.37
N LEU A 111 6.43 13.64 17.50
CA LEU A 111 7.49 12.68 17.80
C LEU A 111 8.82 13.33 18.18
N THR A 112 8.97 14.64 17.98
CA THR A 112 10.23 15.36 18.24
C THR A 112 9.99 16.67 18.99
N ALA A 113 11.08 17.32 19.43
CA ALA A 113 11.03 18.66 20.01
C ALA A 113 10.97 19.77 18.96
N ASP A 114 11.14 19.45 17.68
CA ASP A 114 11.08 20.37 16.55
C ASP A 114 9.65 20.46 15.98
N THR A 115 9.41 21.40 15.06
CA THR A 115 8.10 21.67 14.45
C THR A 115 8.18 21.73 12.93
N GLY A 116 7.02 21.56 12.26
CA GLY A 116 6.86 21.72 10.82
C GLY A 116 6.86 20.39 10.04
N HIS A 117 6.65 20.49 8.73
CA HIS A 117 6.45 19.30 7.91
C HIS A 117 7.76 18.67 7.45
N VAL A 118 7.77 17.32 7.33
CA VAL A 118 8.89 16.54 6.79
C VAL A 118 9.33 17.05 5.42
N ARG A 119 8.38 17.32 4.53
CA ARG A 119 8.64 17.83 3.17
C ARG A 119 9.33 19.21 3.10
N ASP A 120 9.29 19.96 4.20
CA ASP A 120 9.88 21.30 4.27
C ASP A 120 11.30 21.28 4.88
N LYS A 121 11.72 20.13 5.43
CA LYS A 121 13.03 19.89 6.03
C LYS A 121 13.98 19.19 5.05
N THR A 122 15.27 19.47 5.15
CA THR A 122 16.31 18.68 4.47
C THR A 122 16.56 17.36 5.19
N ALA A 123 17.19 16.41 4.51
CA ALA A 123 17.64 15.16 5.12
C ALA A 123 18.52 15.42 6.36
N ALA A 124 19.47 16.34 6.27
CA ALA A 124 20.33 16.68 7.39
C ALA A 124 19.53 17.19 8.61
N GLN A 125 18.49 17.99 8.39
CA GLN A 125 17.60 18.45 9.45
C GLN A 125 16.79 17.29 10.06
N MET A 126 16.26 16.39 9.22
CA MET A 126 15.51 15.23 9.70
C MET A 126 16.39 14.27 10.53
N LEU A 127 17.59 13.94 10.04
CA LEU A 127 18.51 13.02 10.70
C LEU A 127 19.05 13.54 12.05
N ALA A 128 18.98 14.83 12.28
CA ALA A 128 19.34 15.45 13.56
C ALA A 128 18.24 15.31 14.64
N LEU A 129 17.01 14.89 14.25
CA LEU A 129 15.88 14.77 15.18
C LEU A 129 15.99 13.49 15.99
N ASP A 130 15.80 13.61 17.31
CA ASP A 130 15.77 12.51 18.27
C ASP A 130 14.32 12.19 18.67
N LEU A 131 13.86 10.98 18.40
CA LEU A 131 12.52 10.47 18.71
C LEU A 131 12.41 9.98 20.16
N GLY A 132 13.56 9.68 20.78
CA GLY A 132 13.63 9.05 22.10
C GLY A 132 12.93 9.86 23.19
N PRO A 133 13.20 11.18 23.34
CA PRO A 133 12.65 11.97 24.43
C PRO A 133 11.12 12.07 24.48
N LYS A 134 10.46 11.97 23.33
CA LYS A 134 8.99 11.99 23.26
C LYS A 134 8.38 10.65 23.65
N TYR A 135 9.12 9.57 23.47
CA TYR A 135 8.73 8.22 23.89
C TYR A 135 9.03 7.98 25.40
N ASP A 136 10.26 8.15 25.79
CA ASP A 136 10.74 8.11 27.20
C ASP A 136 11.71 9.29 27.43
N PRO A 137 11.45 10.20 28.39
CA PRO A 137 12.34 11.35 28.64
C PRO A 137 13.80 10.99 28.94
N ARG A 138 14.10 9.73 29.30
CA ARG A 138 15.44 9.23 29.56
C ARG A 138 16.15 8.68 28.33
N LEU A 139 15.40 8.34 27.28
CA LEU A 139 15.93 7.78 26.04
C LEU A 139 16.54 8.88 25.17
N ARG A 140 17.74 8.65 24.68
CA ARG A 140 18.45 9.52 23.75
C ARG A 140 19.03 8.70 22.61
N GLY A 141 19.20 9.34 21.45
CA GLY A 141 19.89 8.76 20.30
C GLY A 141 19.02 7.81 19.45
N ALA A 142 17.71 7.80 19.67
CA ALA A 142 16.79 7.15 18.75
C ALA A 142 16.47 8.10 17.58
N ASN A 143 17.47 8.42 16.77
CA ASN A 143 17.35 9.41 15.71
C ASN A 143 16.51 8.93 14.54
N VAL A 144 16.03 9.90 13.74
CA VAL A 144 15.48 9.63 12.40
C VAL A 144 16.59 9.10 11.49
N HIS A 145 16.29 8.15 10.65
CA HIS A 145 17.23 7.54 9.70
C HIS A 145 16.65 7.51 8.29
N THR A 146 17.53 7.31 7.31
CA THR A 146 17.13 7.14 5.90
C THR A 146 16.56 5.74 5.66
N PHE A 147 15.78 5.58 4.60
CA PHE A 147 15.36 4.24 4.14
C PHE A 147 16.58 3.35 3.83
N GLU A 148 17.65 3.94 3.29
CA GLU A 148 18.90 3.22 3.00
C GLU A 148 19.52 2.59 4.27
N ASP A 149 19.47 3.30 5.41
CA ASP A 149 19.95 2.78 6.70
C ASP A 149 19.13 1.58 7.16
N PHE A 150 17.80 1.64 7.03
CA PHE A 150 16.91 0.51 7.36
C PHE A 150 17.16 -0.70 6.46
N VAL A 151 17.36 -0.48 5.15
CA VAL A 151 17.67 -1.57 4.21
C VAL A 151 18.97 -2.28 4.59
N ARG A 152 19.99 -1.53 5.02
CA ARG A 152 21.26 -2.11 5.49
C ARG A 152 21.11 -2.89 6.79
N ASP A 153 20.37 -2.33 7.73
CA ASP A 153 20.21 -2.91 9.08
C ASP A 153 19.40 -4.21 9.08
N VAL A 154 18.30 -4.26 8.34
CA VAL A 154 17.39 -5.43 8.32
C VAL A 154 17.94 -6.59 7.49
N LYS A 155 18.96 -6.36 6.64
CA LYS A 155 19.50 -7.38 5.73
C LYS A 155 19.88 -8.67 6.43
N GLY A 156 19.26 -9.79 6.02
CA GLY A 156 19.52 -11.13 6.57
C GLY A 156 18.92 -11.39 7.96
N ARG A 157 18.14 -10.46 8.51
CA ARG A 157 17.55 -10.54 9.85
C ARG A 157 16.02 -10.66 9.86
N GLY A 158 15.35 -10.13 8.85
CA GLY A 158 13.89 -10.13 8.75
C GLY A 158 13.41 -9.51 7.46
N ILE A 159 12.10 -9.24 7.39
CA ILE A 159 11.46 -8.55 6.25
C ILE A 159 11.17 -7.10 6.65
N LEU A 160 11.52 -6.16 5.77
CA LEU A 160 11.23 -4.75 5.91
C LEU A 160 10.06 -4.38 4.99
N MET A 161 8.90 -4.08 5.55
CA MET A 161 7.78 -3.47 4.82
C MET A 161 7.84 -1.96 5.00
N VAL A 162 7.73 -1.21 3.90
CA VAL A 162 7.83 0.27 3.94
C VAL A 162 6.63 0.88 3.24
N GLU A 163 5.81 1.58 3.99
CA GLU A 163 4.74 2.40 3.40
C GLU A 163 5.34 3.64 2.71
N LEU A 164 5.10 3.79 1.43
CA LEU A 164 5.42 5.00 0.70
C LEU A 164 4.26 6.00 0.83
N LYS A 165 4.45 7.04 1.66
CA LYS A 165 3.42 8.07 1.91
C LYS A 165 3.48 9.14 0.82
N VAL A 166 2.47 9.16 -0.04
CA VAL A 166 2.36 10.13 -1.14
C VAL A 166 0.99 10.79 -1.10
N PRO A 167 0.90 12.07 -0.79
CA PRO A 167 -0.35 12.82 -0.90
C PRO A 167 -0.69 13.07 -2.37
N GLY A 168 -1.79 12.51 -2.85
CA GLY A 168 -2.29 12.73 -4.21
C GLY A 168 -1.71 11.81 -5.28
N LEU A 169 -2.06 12.07 -6.55
CA LEU A 169 -1.76 11.18 -7.68
C LEU A 169 -0.53 11.62 -8.50
N ALA A 170 0.05 12.76 -8.21
CA ALA A 170 1.24 13.25 -8.91
C ALA A 170 2.47 12.40 -8.59
N ALA A 171 3.43 12.35 -9.51
CA ALA A 171 4.71 11.69 -9.25
C ALA A 171 5.49 12.54 -8.24
N SER A 172 5.87 11.93 -7.12
CA SER A 172 6.69 12.59 -6.10
C SER A 172 8.18 12.26 -6.23
N GLY A 173 8.52 11.20 -6.95
CA GLY A 173 9.88 10.67 -7.06
C GLY A 173 10.23 9.64 -5.98
N ILE A 174 9.40 9.45 -4.98
CA ILE A 174 9.64 8.48 -3.89
C ILE A 174 9.76 7.05 -4.43
N GLU A 175 8.96 6.70 -5.45
CA GLU A 175 8.98 5.40 -6.11
C GLU A 175 10.35 5.10 -6.72
N ARG A 176 10.92 6.10 -7.41
CA ARG A 176 12.24 6.00 -8.04
C ARG A 176 13.32 5.85 -6.97
N ARG A 177 13.29 6.72 -5.95
CA ARG A 177 14.29 6.70 -4.87
C ARG A 177 14.28 5.36 -4.11
N ALA A 178 13.08 4.84 -3.80
CA ALA A 178 12.95 3.54 -3.12
C ALA A 178 13.47 2.39 -3.99
N VAL A 179 13.12 2.35 -5.28
CA VAL A 179 13.56 1.29 -6.21
C VAL A 179 15.08 1.33 -6.41
N GLU A 180 15.68 2.52 -6.57
CA GLU A 180 17.14 2.68 -6.70
C GLU A 180 17.91 2.13 -5.50
N ILE A 181 17.39 2.35 -4.27
CA ILE A 181 17.98 1.81 -3.05
C ILE A 181 17.85 0.28 -3.02
N ILE A 182 16.67 -0.27 -3.32
CA ILE A 182 16.44 -1.72 -3.37
C ILE A 182 17.39 -2.40 -4.38
N GLN A 183 17.56 -1.82 -5.56
CA GLN A 183 18.46 -2.33 -6.58
C GLN A 183 19.93 -2.26 -6.14
N ARG A 184 20.35 -1.13 -5.55
CA ARG A 184 21.72 -0.91 -5.08
C ARG A 184 22.15 -1.95 -4.04
N TYR A 185 21.23 -2.33 -3.12
CA TYR A 185 21.49 -3.29 -2.06
C TYR A 185 21.06 -4.73 -2.38
N ALA A 186 20.55 -4.98 -3.61
CA ALA A 186 19.94 -6.25 -4.01
C ALA A 186 18.86 -6.72 -2.99
N ALA A 187 18.03 -5.78 -2.52
CA ALA A 187 17.13 -5.98 -1.38
C ALA A 187 15.75 -6.56 -1.75
N HIS A 188 15.59 -7.10 -2.97
CA HIS A 188 14.31 -7.62 -3.47
C HIS A 188 13.71 -8.74 -2.61
N ASP A 189 14.53 -9.52 -1.92
CA ASP A 189 14.09 -10.69 -1.17
C ASP A 189 13.58 -10.36 0.24
N TYR A 190 13.92 -9.19 0.77
CA TYR A 190 13.56 -8.82 2.14
C TYR A 190 12.88 -7.44 2.26
N VAL A 191 12.73 -6.67 1.17
CA VAL A 191 12.00 -5.41 1.17
C VAL A 191 10.68 -5.54 0.43
N VAL A 192 9.61 -5.00 1.02
CA VAL A 192 8.28 -4.86 0.44
C VAL A 192 7.90 -3.38 0.48
N LEU A 193 7.54 -2.80 -0.67
CA LEU A 193 7.01 -1.45 -0.71
C LEU A 193 5.48 -1.49 -0.64
N SER A 194 4.92 -0.82 0.34
CA SER A 194 3.47 -0.72 0.54
C SER A 194 2.97 0.70 0.29
N SER A 195 1.71 0.86 -0.05
CA SER A 195 1.07 2.18 -0.15
C SER A 195 -0.45 2.06 -0.22
N PHE A 196 -1.16 3.05 0.34
CA PHE A 196 -2.58 3.29 0.07
C PHE A 196 -2.80 3.81 -1.36
N ASN A 197 -1.77 4.42 -1.96
CA ASN A 197 -1.86 5.00 -3.29
C ASN A 197 -1.52 3.96 -4.37
N PRO A 198 -2.51 3.44 -5.11
CA PRO A 198 -2.27 2.41 -6.13
C PRO A 198 -1.39 2.90 -7.28
N VAL A 199 -1.35 4.21 -7.55
CA VAL A 199 -0.52 4.79 -8.61
C VAL A 199 0.96 4.69 -8.26
N VAL A 200 1.31 4.85 -6.98
CA VAL A 200 2.67 4.63 -6.48
C VAL A 200 3.13 3.20 -6.76
N LEU A 201 2.32 2.21 -6.38
CA LEU A 201 2.64 0.80 -6.59
C LEU A 201 2.71 0.44 -8.09
N TYR A 202 1.82 0.99 -8.90
CA TYR A 202 1.89 0.83 -10.37
C TYR A 202 3.20 1.36 -10.92
N ARG A 203 3.68 2.53 -10.47
CA ARG A 203 4.96 3.11 -10.89
C ARG A 203 6.14 2.28 -10.41
N VAL A 204 6.13 1.80 -9.16
CA VAL A 204 7.15 0.87 -8.64
C VAL A 204 7.26 -0.35 -9.57
N LYS A 205 6.14 -1.01 -9.90
CA LYS A 205 6.14 -2.17 -10.83
C LYS A 205 6.61 -1.83 -12.25
N ARG A 206 6.44 -0.60 -12.68
CA ARG A 206 6.95 -0.13 -13.99
C ARG A 206 8.45 0.15 -13.97
N LEU A 207 9.01 0.56 -12.82
CA LEU A 207 10.43 0.79 -12.64
C LEU A 207 11.19 -0.53 -12.44
N ASP A 208 10.66 -1.41 -11.61
CA ASP A 208 11.22 -2.74 -11.38
C ASP A 208 10.12 -3.76 -11.00
N PRO A 209 9.75 -4.67 -11.91
CA PRO A 209 8.70 -5.67 -11.63
C PRO A 209 9.09 -6.71 -10.57
N LYS A 210 10.37 -6.81 -10.19
CA LYS A 210 10.86 -7.73 -9.15
C LYS A 210 10.66 -7.18 -7.74
N VAL A 211 10.49 -5.87 -7.58
CA VAL A 211 10.19 -5.27 -6.27
C VAL A 211 8.83 -5.76 -5.80
N ARG A 212 8.78 -6.34 -4.60
CA ARG A 212 7.53 -6.78 -3.98
C ARG A 212 6.70 -5.59 -3.55
N THR A 213 5.40 -5.63 -3.82
CA THR A 213 4.49 -4.53 -3.51
C THR A 213 3.29 -5.01 -2.71
N ALA A 214 2.83 -4.21 -1.75
CA ALA A 214 1.65 -4.45 -0.95
C ALA A 214 0.64 -3.29 -1.10
N LEU A 215 -0.57 -3.58 -1.55
CA LEU A 215 -1.64 -2.59 -1.59
C LEU A 215 -2.30 -2.49 -0.22
N ILE A 216 -2.21 -1.31 0.39
CA ILE A 216 -2.86 -1.03 1.67
C ILE A 216 -4.27 -0.54 1.42
N PHE A 217 -5.23 -1.03 2.17
CA PHE A 217 -6.58 -0.46 2.20
C PHE A 217 -7.31 -0.76 3.50
N MET A 218 -8.30 0.07 3.77
CA MET A 218 -9.21 -0.03 4.89
C MET A 218 -10.63 0.15 4.38
N ASP A 219 -11.60 -0.40 5.09
CA ASP A 219 -13.01 -0.16 4.79
C ASP A 219 -13.43 1.17 5.39
N THR A 220 -13.97 2.04 4.57
CA THR A 220 -14.39 3.36 4.98
C THR A 220 -15.91 3.52 5.02
N ASN A 221 -16.64 2.41 4.97
CA ASN A 221 -18.09 2.38 5.20
C ASN A 221 -18.42 2.29 6.72
N TRP A 222 -18.05 3.06 7.45
CA TRP A 222 -17.62 3.71 8.64
C TRP A 222 -18.59 3.62 9.83
N ASN A 223 -18.01 3.17 10.89
CA ASN A 223 -18.42 3.59 12.23
C ASN A 223 -17.76 4.97 12.53
N PRO A 224 -18.51 6.05 12.82
CA PRO A 224 -17.93 7.36 13.18
C PRO A 224 -17.03 7.30 14.42
N GLU A 225 -17.19 6.32 15.30
CA GLU A 225 -16.33 6.08 16.46
C GLU A 225 -14.93 5.72 16.05
N LEU A 226 -14.77 5.02 14.92
CA LEU A 226 -13.47 4.63 14.37
C LEU A 226 -12.66 5.82 13.86
N ILE A 227 -13.31 6.85 13.31
CA ILE A 227 -12.64 8.08 12.88
C ILE A 227 -12.05 8.82 14.08
N ALA A 228 -12.72 8.74 15.24
CA ALA A 228 -12.25 9.39 16.47
C ALA A 228 -11.01 8.70 17.08
N GLU A 229 -10.80 7.41 16.78
CA GLU A 229 -9.64 6.64 17.23
C GLU A 229 -8.42 6.84 16.31
N ILE A 230 -8.63 7.30 15.06
CA ILE A 230 -7.54 7.58 14.13
C ILE A 230 -6.81 8.84 14.62
N LYS A 231 -5.55 8.65 15.03
CA LYS A 231 -4.70 9.77 15.49
C LYS A 231 -4.64 10.86 14.41
N PRO A 232 -4.67 12.15 14.76
CA PRO A 232 -4.47 13.24 13.80
C PRO A 232 -3.17 13.01 13.04
N GLY A 233 -3.24 12.94 11.70
CA GLY A 233 -2.09 12.61 10.83
C GLY A 233 -2.17 11.24 10.16
N ASP A 234 -2.92 10.28 10.71
CA ASP A 234 -3.12 8.94 10.15
C ASP A 234 -4.18 8.90 9.03
N VAL A 235 -4.95 9.97 8.85
CA VAL A 235 -6.02 10.01 7.86
C VAL A 235 -5.44 10.15 6.47
N VAL A 236 -5.26 9.06 5.79
CA VAL A 236 -5.17 9.08 4.33
C VAL A 236 -6.56 9.42 3.80
N ASN A 237 -6.78 10.66 3.40
CA ASN A 237 -7.99 11.07 2.70
C ASN A 237 -8.01 10.39 1.31
N LEU A 238 -8.31 9.10 1.28
CA LEU A 238 -8.51 8.39 0.03
C LEU A 238 -9.74 8.98 -0.67
N PRO A 239 -9.64 9.34 -1.95
CA PRO A 239 -10.80 9.73 -2.74
C PRO A 239 -11.90 8.66 -2.63
N TRP A 240 -13.18 9.09 -2.52
CA TRP A 240 -14.32 8.19 -2.36
C TRP A 240 -14.30 6.94 -3.28
N PRO A 241 -13.93 7.03 -4.58
CA PRO A 241 -13.89 5.84 -5.42
C PRO A 241 -12.94 4.74 -4.90
N LEU A 242 -11.79 5.11 -4.34
CA LEU A 242 -10.80 4.15 -3.83
C LEU A 242 -11.28 3.40 -2.57
N ARG A 243 -12.35 3.88 -1.96
CA ARG A 243 -12.99 3.27 -0.80
C ARG A 243 -13.96 2.13 -1.19
N GLN A 244 -14.37 2.06 -2.46
CA GLN A 244 -15.36 1.09 -2.93
C GLN A 244 -14.71 -0.23 -3.33
N GLU A 245 -15.22 -1.34 -2.79
CA GLU A 245 -14.64 -2.67 -3.03
C GLU A 245 -14.62 -3.04 -4.53
N PHE A 246 -15.63 -2.67 -5.30
CA PHE A 246 -15.64 -2.96 -6.74
C PHE A 246 -14.53 -2.18 -7.49
N ILE A 247 -14.19 -0.95 -7.05
CA ILE A 247 -13.05 -0.18 -7.57
C ILE A 247 -11.74 -0.84 -7.13
N ARG A 248 -11.63 -1.27 -5.86
CA ARG A 248 -10.45 -1.99 -5.36
C ARG A 248 -10.17 -3.28 -6.14
N ARG A 249 -11.22 -4.00 -6.61
CA ARG A 249 -11.05 -5.15 -7.51
C ARG A 249 -10.41 -4.76 -8.83
N ALA A 250 -10.86 -3.67 -9.45
CA ALA A 250 -10.24 -3.16 -10.67
C ALA A 250 -8.78 -2.75 -10.42
N ILE A 251 -8.51 -2.07 -9.31
CA ILE A 251 -7.15 -1.68 -8.91
C ILE A 251 -6.25 -2.92 -8.77
N ARG A 252 -6.68 -3.98 -8.07
CA ARG A 252 -5.91 -5.21 -7.93
C ARG A 252 -5.57 -5.87 -9.28
N LYS A 253 -6.47 -5.77 -10.26
CA LYS A 253 -6.24 -6.30 -11.62
C LYS A 253 -5.27 -5.46 -12.45
N ILE A 254 -5.28 -4.14 -12.25
CA ILE A 254 -4.44 -3.18 -12.99
C ILE A 254 -3.04 -3.10 -12.37
N VAL A 255 -2.97 -2.89 -11.06
CA VAL A 255 -1.71 -2.69 -10.32
C VAL A 255 -0.97 -4.00 -10.11
N ARG A 256 -1.70 -5.10 -9.90
CA ARG A 256 -1.17 -6.45 -9.64
C ARG A 256 -0.18 -6.45 -8.49
N PRO A 257 -0.58 -5.98 -7.30
CA PRO A 257 0.29 -6.04 -6.14
C PRO A 257 0.61 -7.49 -5.79
N ASP A 258 1.74 -7.72 -5.13
CA ASP A 258 2.16 -9.07 -4.70
C ASP A 258 1.50 -9.47 -3.38
N LEU A 259 1.14 -8.49 -2.55
CA LEU A 259 0.49 -8.67 -1.26
C LEU A 259 -0.65 -7.65 -1.09
N LEU A 260 -1.51 -7.93 -0.14
CA LEU A 260 -2.52 -6.98 0.36
C LEU A 260 -2.24 -6.71 1.84
N SER A 261 -2.32 -5.45 2.26
CA SER A 261 -2.24 -5.04 3.66
C SER A 261 -3.58 -4.41 4.03
N ILE A 262 -4.37 -5.10 4.87
CA ILE A 262 -5.79 -4.83 5.06
C ILE A 262 -6.05 -4.52 6.52
N ASN A 263 -6.77 -3.43 6.79
CA ASN A 263 -7.20 -3.09 8.16
C ASN A 263 -8.09 -4.19 8.74
N HIS A 264 -7.89 -4.54 10.02
CA HIS A 264 -8.61 -5.62 10.71
C HIS A 264 -10.12 -5.39 10.85
N GLN A 265 -10.59 -4.18 10.60
CA GLN A 265 -11.99 -3.77 10.66
C GLN A 265 -12.69 -3.78 9.29
N VAL A 266 -12.00 -4.23 8.25
CA VAL A 266 -12.62 -4.48 6.94
C VAL A 266 -13.67 -5.57 7.07
N ASP A 267 -14.77 -5.44 6.29
CA ASP A 267 -15.83 -6.46 6.22
C ASP A 267 -15.23 -7.86 6.10
N GLU A 268 -15.58 -8.74 7.05
CA GLU A 268 -15.08 -10.11 7.12
C GLU A 268 -15.30 -10.89 5.83
N ALA A 269 -16.44 -10.68 5.14
CA ALA A 269 -16.72 -11.35 3.88
C ALA A 269 -15.76 -10.93 2.76
N VAL A 270 -15.26 -9.68 2.80
CA VAL A 270 -14.20 -9.22 1.88
C VAL A 270 -12.90 -9.92 2.19
N LEU A 271 -12.50 -9.94 3.45
CA LEU A 271 -11.26 -10.56 3.91
C LEU A 271 -11.23 -12.06 3.59
N ASP A 272 -12.29 -12.79 3.96
CA ASP A 272 -12.42 -14.23 3.72
C ASP A 272 -12.38 -14.58 2.22
N ARG A 273 -13.05 -13.76 1.40
CA ARG A 273 -13.02 -13.93 -0.06
C ARG A 273 -11.61 -13.74 -0.63
N LEU A 274 -10.85 -12.75 -0.15
CA LEU A 274 -9.48 -12.49 -0.62
C LEU A 274 -8.55 -13.65 -0.24
N ILE A 275 -8.62 -14.12 1.00
CA ILE A 275 -7.84 -15.27 1.48
C ILE A 275 -8.20 -16.52 0.69
N ALA A 276 -9.51 -16.80 0.47
CA ALA A 276 -9.98 -17.93 -0.32
C ALA A 276 -9.58 -17.88 -1.80
N LYS A 277 -9.34 -16.68 -2.35
CA LYS A 277 -8.78 -16.47 -3.70
C LYS A 277 -7.26 -16.59 -3.75
N GLY A 278 -6.61 -16.91 -2.61
CA GLY A 278 -5.19 -17.15 -2.51
C GLY A 278 -4.33 -15.89 -2.36
N TRP A 279 -4.93 -14.72 -2.13
CA TRP A 279 -4.17 -13.51 -1.90
C TRP A 279 -3.33 -13.63 -0.62
N PRO A 280 -2.02 -13.28 -0.66
CA PRO A 280 -1.22 -13.10 0.54
C PRO A 280 -1.68 -11.82 1.24
N VAL A 281 -2.33 -11.96 2.41
CA VAL A 281 -2.93 -10.85 3.15
C VAL A 281 -2.19 -10.64 4.46
N PHE A 282 -1.69 -9.44 4.70
CA PHE A 282 -1.37 -8.93 6.03
C PHE A 282 -2.59 -8.24 6.61
N ILE A 283 -2.87 -8.45 7.91
CA ILE A 283 -3.94 -7.79 8.65
C ILE A 283 -3.30 -6.81 9.64
N TRP A 284 -3.69 -5.52 9.59
CA TRP A 284 -3.17 -4.43 10.44
C TRP A 284 -4.33 -3.63 11.06
N THR A 285 -4.28 -3.01 12.23
CA THR A 285 -3.45 -3.38 13.36
C THR A 285 -4.35 -3.98 14.43
N PRO A 286 -4.47 -5.32 14.54
CA PRO A 286 -5.17 -5.93 15.65
C PRO A 286 -4.24 -5.93 16.87
N ASP A 287 -4.59 -5.19 17.93
CA ASP A 287 -3.77 -5.02 19.12
C ASP A 287 -4.43 -5.66 20.36
N GLU A 288 -5.75 -5.62 20.42
CA GLU A 288 -6.51 -6.33 21.42
C GLU A 288 -6.43 -7.85 21.25
N GLU A 289 -6.32 -8.59 22.34
CA GLU A 289 -6.16 -10.06 22.30
C GLU A 289 -7.23 -10.75 21.45
N ASN A 290 -8.49 -10.36 21.62
CA ASN A 290 -9.60 -10.95 20.84
C ASN A 290 -9.49 -10.62 19.35
N ALA A 291 -9.01 -9.44 18.99
CA ALA A 291 -8.78 -9.05 17.60
C ALA A 291 -7.61 -9.84 17.00
N LEU A 292 -6.51 -10.00 17.75
CA LEU A 292 -5.37 -10.83 17.35
C LEU A 292 -5.79 -12.28 17.12
N ARG A 293 -6.52 -12.89 18.05
CA ARG A 293 -7.03 -14.28 17.91
C ARG A 293 -7.91 -14.43 16.67
N ARG A 294 -8.85 -13.50 16.42
CA ARG A 294 -9.70 -13.51 15.22
C ARG A 294 -8.86 -13.38 13.93
N ALA A 295 -7.90 -12.47 13.92
CA ALA A 295 -7.04 -12.27 12.75
C ALA A 295 -6.20 -13.52 12.46
N LEU A 296 -5.55 -14.11 13.46
CA LEU A 296 -4.72 -15.30 13.32
C LEU A 296 -5.52 -16.55 12.93
N ALA A 297 -6.77 -16.70 13.44
CA ALA A 297 -7.66 -17.80 13.09
C ALA A 297 -8.00 -17.86 11.59
N LYS A 298 -7.98 -16.73 10.89
CA LYS A 298 -8.18 -16.66 9.43
C LYS A 298 -6.96 -17.17 8.63
N ARG A 299 -5.87 -17.52 9.30
CA ARG A 299 -4.60 -17.95 8.68
C ARG A 299 -4.16 -17.01 7.56
N PRO A 300 -4.00 -15.71 7.83
CA PRO A 300 -3.51 -14.75 6.85
C PRO A 300 -2.07 -15.07 6.45
N TYR A 301 -1.50 -14.28 5.55
CA TYR A 301 -0.06 -14.30 5.28
C TYR A 301 0.73 -13.80 6.49
N GLY A 302 0.23 -12.76 7.16
CA GLY A 302 0.78 -12.24 8.39
C GLY A 302 -0.14 -11.25 9.09
N VAL A 303 0.29 -10.79 10.25
CA VAL A 303 -0.32 -9.70 11.02
C VAL A 303 0.73 -8.62 11.29
N ILE A 304 0.29 -7.36 11.31
CA ILE A 304 1.09 -6.19 11.70
C ILE A 304 0.41 -5.62 12.94
N SER A 305 1.13 -5.48 14.06
CA SER A 305 0.52 -5.12 15.35
C SER A 305 1.42 -4.20 16.17
N ASP A 306 0.81 -3.32 16.96
CA ASP A 306 1.48 -2.54 18.01
C ASP A 306 1.82 -3.40 19.24
N GLN A 307 1.21 -4.62 19.33
CA GLN A 307 1.48 -5.63 20.34
C GLN A 307 2.15 -6.90 19.75
N PRO A 308 3.30 -6.77 19.05
CA PRO A 308 3.85 -7.84 18.22
C PRO A 308 4.31 -9.04 19.02
N ILE A 309 4.79 -8.84 20.25
CA ILE A 309 5.19 -9.93 21.16
C ILE A 309 3.96 -10.76 21.54
N ARG A 310 2.83 -10.11 21.84
CA ARG A 310 1.58 -10.81 22.13
C ARG A 310 1.06 -11.56 20.91
N ALA A 311 1.13 -10.93 19.73
CA ALA A 311 0.75 -11.57 18.47
C ALA A 311 1.60 -12.85 18.22
N GLN A 312 2.90 -12.79 18.45
CA GLN A 312 3.81 -13.93 18.31
C GLN A 312 3.45 -15.06 19.29
N GLN A 313 3.22 -14.74 20.55
CA GLN A 313 2.80 -15.73 21.55
C GLN A 313 1.49 -16.44 21.19
N LEU A 314 0.50 -15.69 20.69
CA LEU A 314 -0.79 -16.23 20.28
C LEU A 314 -0.70 -17.08 18.99
N ARG A 315 0.19 -16.71 18.09
CA ARG A 315 0.45 -17.48 16.85
C ARG A 315 1.08 -18.85 17.16
N ASP A 316 1.94 -18.91 18.17
CA ASP A 316 2.75 -20.10 18.49
C ASP A 316 2.03 -21.06 19.46
N GLN A 317 0.83 -20.69 19.98
CA GLN A 317 -0.10 -21.57 20.71
C GLN A 317 -0.87 -22.50 19.78
#